data_20d3a3e902e24df0a23c45a5838d6ad9
#
_entry.id   20d3a3e902e24df0a23c45a5838d6ad9
#
_cell.length_a   1.000
_cell.length_b   1.000
_cell.length_c   1.000
_cell.angle_alpha   90.00
_cell.angle_beta   90.00
_cell.angle_gamma   90.00
#
_symmetry.space_group_name_H-M   'P 1'
#
loop_
_entity.id
_entity.type
_entity.pdbx_description
1 polymer ?
#
loop_
_entity_poly.entity_id
_entity_poly.type
_entity_poly.pdbx_seq_one_letter_code
_entity_poly.pdbx_strand_id
1 'polypeptide(L)'
;MSLTLYFLRHGQTVMTRDGILCGCGLDPDLTPDGAQMAREFGGAYRTFPFEAIFCSPLLRARATAQPISEMSGLVPQVREDLKEICYGMWEGFGRGEVLQKYHDEYLRWEADPAWHPPTGGETANALAERTLRVIDEIKGRYDKGAILVVSHKATIRAVLCALLGIDLCRFRYRFACPVASLSVIEFGRHGPLVHALADRSHLSRQMRMIE
;
A
#
# COMPACT_ATOMS: atom_id res chain seq x y z
N MET A 1 4.17 -6.16 -25.50
CA MET A 1 3.88 -6.39 -24.05
C MET A 1 3.99 -5.02 -23.38
N SER A 2 3.12 -4.73 -22.43
CA SER A 2 3.04 -3.47 -21.66
C SER A 2 3.68 -3.64 -20.28
N LEU A 3 4.00 -2.55 -19.62
CA LEU A 3 4.42 -2.54 -18.23
C LEU A 3 3.21 -2.72 -17.32
N THR A 4 3.28 -3.65 -16.39
CA THR A 4 2.20 -3.94 -15.43
C THR A 4 2.72 -3.85 -13.99
N LEU A 5 2.10 -3.02 -13.17
CA LEU A 5 2.41 -2.89 -11.75
C LEU A 5 1.43 -3.68 -10.90
N TYR A 6 1.96 -4.46 -9.98
CA TYR A 6 1.26 -5.27 -8.99
C TYR A 6 1.46 -4.64 -7.62
N PHE A 7 0.47 -3.91 -7.14
CA PHE A 7 0.50 -3.25 -5.82
C PHE A 7 0.00 -4.20 -4.75
N LEU A 8 0.90 -4.68 -3.89
CA LEU A 8 0.60 -5.54 -2.75
C LEU A 8 0.61 -4.73 -1.46
N ARG A 9 -0.50 -4.72 -0.74
CA ARG A 9 -0.53 -4.20 0.63
C ARG A 9 0.13 -5.21 1.57
N HIS A 10 0.90 -4.73 2.55
CA HIS A 10 1.48 -5.58 3.60
C HIS A 10 0.43 -6.44 4.32
N GLY A 11 0.87 -7.57 4.89
CA GLY A 11 0.07 -8.48 5.71
C GLY A 11 -0.42 -7.82 7.01
N GLN A 12 -1.24 -8.54 7.79
CA GLN A 12 -1.79 -8.02 9.04
C GLN A 12 -0.67 -7.74 10.06
N THR A 13 -0.80 -6.62 10.80
CA THR A 13 -0.04 -6.29 12.00
C THR A 13 -1.00 -6.17 13.19
N VAL A 14 -0.49 -6.13 14.41
CA VAL A 14 -1.34 -5.89 15.60
C VAL A 14 -2.11 -4.58 15.48
N MET A 15 -1.50 -3.52 14.93
CA MET A 15 -2.16 -2.23 14.76
C MET A 15 -3.28 -2.26 13.70
N THR A 16 -3.10 -3.01 12.60
CA THR A 16 -4.18 -3.16 11.61
C THR A 16 -5.34 -3.97 12.15
N ARG A 17 -5.06 -5.02 12.94
CA ARG A 17 -6.06 -5.84 13.62
C ARG A 17 -6.89 -5.02 14.63
N ASP A 18 -6.20 -4.18 15.40
CA ASP A 18 -6.80 -3.43 16.50
C ASP A 18 -7.36 -2.06 16.04
N GLY A 19 -7.30 -1.75 14.74
CA GLY A 19 -7.85 -0.52 14.16
C GLY A 19 -7.08 0.76 14.53
N ILE A 20 -5.81 0.62 14.92
CA ILE A 20 -4.93 1.71 15.32
C ILE A 20 -4.32 2.38 14.09
N LEU A 21 -4.23 3.71 14.09
CA LEU A 21 -3.56 4.47 13.04
C LEU A 21 -2.04 4.24 13.13
N CYS A 22 -1.51 3.60 12.11
CA CYS A 22 -0.11 3.23 12.00
C CYS A 22 0.43 3.80 10.68
N GLY A 23 1.09 4.94 10.78
CA GLY A 23 1.64 5.66 9.63
C GLY A 23 3.11 5.33 9.36
N CYS A 24 3.86 6.37 9.06
CA CYS A 24 5.28 6.29 8.72
C CYS A 24 6.20 6.19 9.95
N GLY A 25 5.75 6.63 11.13
CA GLY A 25 6.55 6.70 12.37
C GLY A 25 6.51 5.43 13.20
N LEU A 26 5.45 4.61 13.07
CA LEU A 26 5.31 3.34 13.79
C LEU A 26 5.57 2.17 12.85
N ASP A 27 6.39 1.22 13.29
CA ASP A 27 6.81 0.10 12.43
C ASP A 27 6.65 -1.28 13.11
N PRO A 28 5.41 -1.72 13.38
CA PRO A 28 5.14 -3.04 13.93
C PRO A 28 5.47 -4.14 12.92
N ASP A 29 5.87 -5.29 13.42
CA ASP A 29 6.01 -6.51 12.64
C ASP A 29 4.65 -7.12 12.26
N LEU A 30 4.67 -8.10 11.36
CA LEU A 30 3.50 -8.88 11.00
C LEU A 30 3.04 -9.74 12.19
N THR A 31 1.71 -9.94 12.30
CA THR A 31 1.17 -11.01 13.13
C THR A 31 1.49 -12.39 12.52
N PRO A 32 1.30 -13.49 13.25
CA PRO A 32 1.39 -14.84 12.65
C PRO A 32 0.50 -15.01 11.41
N ASP A 33 -0.72 -14.44 11.43
CA ASP A 33 -1.62 -14.44 10.28
C ASP A 33 -1.09 -13.57 9.15
N GLY A 34 -0.54 -12.38 9.45
CA GLY A 34 0.10 -11.52 8.46
C GLY A 34 1.30 -12.19 7.78
N ALA A 35 2.12 -12.91 8.55
CA ALA A 35 3.22 -13.71 8.01
C ALA A 35 2.71 -14.89 7.16
N GLN A 36 1.59 -15.51 7.54
CA GLN A 36 0.95 -16.55 6.72
C GLN A 36 0.42 -15.98 5.39
N MET A 37 -0.22 -14.80 5.41
CA MET A 37 -0.64 -14.11 4.19
C MET A 37 0.54 -13.85 3.23
N ALA A 38 1.68 -13.42 3.76
CA ALA A 38 2.89 -13.21 2.98
C ALA A 38 3.39 -14.50 2.33
N ARG A 39 3.41 -15.62 3.07
CA ARG A 39 3.78 -16.95 2.54
C ARG A 39 2.81 -17.42 1.47
N GLU A 40 1.51 -17.25 1.65
CA GLU A 40 0.49 -17.65 0.67
C GLU A 40 0.64 -16.85 -0.63
N PHE A 41 0.89 -15.53 -0.55
CA PHE A 41 1.22 -14.71 -1.72
C PHE A 41 2.49 -15.23 -2.41
N GLY A 42 3.59 -15.42 -1.66
CA GLY A 42 4.85 -15.94 -2.21
C GLY A 42 4.65 -17.29 -2.92
N GLY A 43 3.91 -18.22 -2.31
CA GLY A 43 3.60 -19.52 -2.89
C GLY A 43 2.76 -19.44 -4.17
N ALA A 44 1.74 -18.57 -4.20
CA ALA A 44 0.87 -18.38 -5.36
C ALA A 44 1.62 -17.77 -6.56
N TYR A 45 2.55 -16.85 -6.28
CA TYR A 45 3.29 -16.11 -7.32
C TYR A 45 4.74 -16.62 -7.54
N ARG A 46 5.14 -17.75 -6.96
CA ARG A 46 6.52 -18.27 -7.01
C ARG A 46 7.10 -18.43 -8.43
N THR A 47 6.26 -18.76 -9.41
CA THR A 47 6.64 -18.96 -10.82
C THR A 47 6.20 -17.80 -11.71
N PHE A 48 5.57 -16.77 -11.12
CA PHE A 48 5.13 -15.61 -11.88
C PHE A 48 6.35 -14.77 -12.28
N PRO A 49 6.48 -14.34 -13.55
CA PRO A 49 7.69 -13.70 -14.06
C PRO A 49 7.77 -12.22 -13.66
N PHE A 50 7.87 -11.94 -12.38
CA PHE A 50 8.23 -10.58 -11.93
C PHE A 50 9.66 -10.27 -12.37
N GLU A 51 9.88 -9.08 -12.91
CA GLU A 51 11.20 -8.60 -13.29
C GLU A 51 11.89 -7.85 -12.14
N ALA A 52 11.13 -7.26 -11.22
CA ALA A 52 11.64 -6.59 -10.04
C ALA A 52 10.61 -6.52 -8.92
N ILE A 53 11.10 -6.33 -7.69
CA ILE A 53 10.32 -6.04 -6.49
C ILE A 53 10.76 -4.67 -5.96
N PHE A 54 9.84 -3.72 -5.87
CA PHE A 54 10.00 -2.47 -5.14
C PHE A 54 9.27 -2.57 -3.80
N CYS A 55 9.87 -2.05 -2.73
CA CYS A 55 9.31 -2.25 -1.40
C CYS A 55 9.48 -1.00 -0.53
N SER A 56 8.47 -0.70 0.29
CA SER A 56 8.60 0.24 1.40
C SER A 56 9.68 -0.21 2.38
N PRO A 57 10.45 0.71 2.99
CA PRO A 57 11.45 0.37 4.00
C PRO A 57 10.85 -0.18 5.30
N LEU A 58 9.55 0.06 5.57
CA LEU A 58 8.91 -0.34 6.81
C LEU A 58 8.88 -1.87 6.96
N LEU A 59 9.15 -2.34 8.18
CA LEU A 59 9.33 -3.75 8.52
C LEU A 59 8.18 -4.63 8.01
N ARG A 60 6.93 -4.22 8.26
CA ARG A 60 5.73 -4.95 7.81
C ARG A 60 5.67 -5.16 6.28
N ALA A 61 6.14 -4.19 5.48
CA ALA A 61 6.20 -4.34 4.03
C ALA A 61 7.36 -5.24 3.60
N ARG A 62 8.53 -5.08 4.22
CA ARG A 62 9.70 -5.93 3.97
C ARG A 62 9.42 -7.39 4.32
N ALA A 63 8.82 -7.65 5.50
CA ALA A 63 8.42 -8.99 5.93
C ALA A 63 7.37 -9.60 4.99
N THR A 64 6.48 -8.78 4.40
CA THR A 64 5.53 -9.25 3.38
C THR A 64 6.22 -9.59 2.06
N ALA A 65 7.24 -8.84 1.65
CA ALA A 65 8.00 -9.08 0.42
C ALA A 65 8.97 -10.27 0.53
N GLN A 66 9.38 -10.63 1.74
CA GLN A 66 10.43 -11.63 1.96
C GLN A 66 10.13 -13.00 1.32
N PRO A 67 8.96 -13.64 1.53
CA PRO A 67 8.71 -14.98 0.96
C PRO A 67 8.77 -15.00 -0.58
N ILE A 68 8.22 -14.01 -1.25
CA ILE A 68 8.29 -13.94 -2.73
C ILE A 68 9.71 -13.61 -3.21
N SER A 69 10.47 -12.80 -2.48
CA SER A 69 11.89 -12.53 -2.75
C SER A 69 12.73 -13.82 -2.69
N GLU A 70 12.55 -14.61 -1.63
CA GLU A 70 13.27 -15.89 -1.46
C GLU A 70 12.92 -16.91 -2.55
N MET A 71 11.62 -16.98 -2.93
CA MET A 71 11.15 -17.94 -3.93
C MET A 71 11.52 -17.56 -5.37
N SER A 72 11.57 -16.25 -5.68
CA SER A 72 11.90 -15.77 -7.04
C SER A 72 13.38 -15.47 -7.24
N GLY A 73 14.16 -15.34 -6.16
CA GLY A 73 15.55 -14.87 -6.20
C GLY A 73 15.71 -13.37 -6.45
N LEU A 74 14.60 -12.60 -6.51
CA LEU A 74 14.64 -11.16 -6.73
C LEU A 74 14.90 -10.42 -5.41
N VAL A 75 15.87 -9.53 -5.38
CA VAL A 75 16.16 -8.69 -4.22
C VAL A 75 15.24 -7.46 -4.22
N PRO A 76 14.47 -7.22 -3.14
CA PRO A 76 13.60 -6.05 -3.06
C PRO A 76 14.39 -4.74 -3.07
N GLN A 77 14.02 -3.84 -3.97
CA GLN A 77 14.56 -2.49 -4.08
C GLN A 77 13.77 -1.57 -3.15
N VAL A 78 14.39 -1.16 -2.06
CA VAL A 78 13.74 -0.33 -1.04
C VAL A 78 13.63 1.12 -1.51
N ARG A 79 12.45 1.75 -1.31
CA ARG A 79 12.19 3.16 -1.61
C ARG A 79 11.45 3.83 -0.44
N GLU A 80 12.03 4.91 0.08
CA GLU A 80 11.44 5.74 1.14
C GLU A 80 10.07 6.27 0.74
N ASP A 81 9.92 6.66 -0.52
CA ASP A 81 8.68 7.19 -1.10
C ASP A 81 7.52 6.17 -1.17
N LEU A 82 7.76 4.90 -0.85
CA LEU A 82 6.72 3.86 -0.69
C LEU A 82 6.23 3.69 0.76
N LYS A 83 6.71 4.47 1.74
CA LYS A 83 6.19 4.44 3.12
C LYS A 83 4.69 4.76 3.18
N GLU A 84 4.06 4.34 4.27
CA GLU A 84 2.69 4.73 4.58
C GLU A 84 2.60 6.24 4.83
N ILE A 85 1.39 6.79 4.70
CA ILE A 85 1.12 8.19 5.04
C ILE A 85 1.54 8.47 6.49
N CYS A 86 2.14 9.62 6.74
CA CYS A 86 2.44 10.04 8.10
C CYS A 86 1.18 10.62 8.75
N TYR A 87 0.73 10.01 9.84
CA TYR A 87 -0.40 10.52 10.61
C TYR A 87 0.00 11.48 11.73
N GLY A 88 1.30 11.79 11.89
CA GLY A 88 1.80 12.72 12.88
C GLY A 88 1.33 12.40 14.30
N MET A 89 0.72 13.37 14.98
CA MET A 89 0.24 13.22 16.36
C MET A 89 -0.85 12.15 16.55
N TRP A 90 -1.43 11.64 15.49
CA TRP A 90 -2.49 10.62 15.57
C TRP A 90 -1.96 9.19 15.57
N GLU A 91 -0.67 8.99 15.31
CA GLU A 91 -0.11 7.64 15.30
C GLU A 91 -0.20 6.99 16.68
N GLY A 92 -0.61 5.73 16.72
CA GLY A 92 -0.82 4.97 17.96
C GLY A 92 -2.22 5.07 18.55
N PHE A 93 -3.10 5.94 18.02
CA PHE A 93 -4.49 6.06 18.47
C PHE A 93 -5.47 5.36 17.53
N GLY A 94 -6.58 4.88 18.10
CA GLY A 94 -7.75 4.48 17.35
C GLY A 94 -8.53 5.69 16.83
N ARG A 95 -9.35 5.51 15.77
CA ARG A 95 -10.13 6.61 15.19
C ARG A 95 -11.04 7.31 16.20
N GLY A 96 -11.66 6.57 17.12
CA GLY A 96 -12.52 7.12 18.16
C GLY A 96 -11.75 8.03 19.11
N GLU A 97 -10.53 7.66 19.49
CA GLU A 97 -9.66 8.46 20.35
C GLU A 97 -9.20 9.72 19.63
N VAL A 98 -8.85 9.61 18.34
CA VAL A 98 -8.49 10.78 17.52
C VAL A 98 -9.66 11.75 17.42
N LEU A 99 -10.88 11.26 17.16
CA LEU A 99 -12.08 12.10 17.12
C LEU A 99 -12.33 12.81 18.44
N GLN A 100 -12.06 12.18 19.58
CA GLN A 100 -12.22 12.82 20.90
C GLN A 100 -11.13 13.85 21.20
N LYS A 101 -9.86 13.54 20.87
CA LYS A 101 -8.71 14.39 21.23
C LYS A 101 -8.47 15.53 20.23
N TYR A 102 -8.81 15.31 18.94
CA TYR A 102 -8.47 16.20 17.83
C TYR A 102 -9.70 16.49 16.96
N HIS A 103 -10.85 16.70 17.57
CA HIS A 103 -12.18 16.77 16.94
C HIS A 103 -12.20 17.63 15.67
N ASP A 104 -11.84 18.90 15.75
CA ASP A 104 -11.93 19.83 14.62
C ASP A 104 -10.92 19.53 13.52
N GLU A 105 -9.72 19.05 13.91
CA GLU A 105 -8.70 18.61 12.98
C GLU A 105 -9.15 17.34 12.24
N TYR A 106 -9.74 16.39 12.97
CA TYR A 106 -10.28 15.15 12.40
C TYR A 106 -11.39 15.43 11.39
N LEU A 107 -12.32 16.33 11.69
CA LEU A 107 -13.40 16.69 10.77
C LEU A 107 -12.88 17.35 9.49
N ARG A 108 -11.88 18.25 9.60
CA ARG A 108 -11.26 18.86 8.41
C ARG A 108 -10.54 17.81 7.54
N TRP A 109 -9.76 16.93 8.18
CA TRP A 109 -9.09 15.84 7.48
C TRP A 109 -10.08 14.84 6.87
N GLU A 110 -11.17 14.52 7.55
CA GLU A 110 -12.18 13.60 7.01
C GLU A 110 -12.90 14.20 5.80
N ALA A 111 -13.15 15.51 5.83
CA ALA A 111 -13.75 16.24 4.71
C ALA A 111 -12.80 16.33 3.52
N ASP A 112 -11.51 16.62 3.75
CA ASP A 112 -10.53 16.82 2.68
C ASP A 112 -9.09 16.49 3.15
N PRO A 113 -8.69 15.21 3.11
CA PRO A 113 -7.34 14.79 3.47
C PRO A 113 -6.29 15.20 2.42
N ALA A 114 -6.71 15.68 1.25
CA ALA A 114 -5.78 16.12 0.20
C ALA A 114 -5.02 17.39 0.62
N TRP A 115 -5.65 18.24 1.44
CA TRP A 115 -5.09 19.53 1.85
C TRP A 115 -5.00 19.73 3.37
N HIS A 116 -5.72 18.94 4.16
CA HIS A 116 -5.77 19.07 5.62
C HIS A 116 -5.15 17.84 6.30
N PRO A 117 -3.83 17.82 6.52
CA PRO A 117 -3.17 16.70 7.21
C PRO A 117 -3.42 16.78 8.73
N PRO A 118 -3.24 15.68 9.47
CA PRO A 118 -3.05 15.74 10.91
C PRO A 118 -1.83 16.59 11.28
N THR A 119 -1.85 17.17 12.47
CA THR A 119 -0.68 17.93 12.98
C THR A 119 0.59 17.07 12.95
N GLY A 120 1.63 17.56 12.26
CA GLY A 120 2.87 16.81 12.02
C GLY A 120 2.74 15.66 11.03
N GLY A 121 1.59 15.53 10.37
CA GLY A 121 1.33 14.50 9.38
C GLY A 121 1.50 14.98 7.93
N GLU A 122 1.09 14.12 6.99
CA GLU A 122 1.25 14.29 5.55
C GLU A 122 -0.10 14.43 4.87
N THR A 123 -0.20 15.30 3.86
CA THR A 123 -1.39 15.40 2.99
C THR A 123 -1.46 14.23 2.01
N ALA A 124 -2.67 13.91 1.51
CA ALA A 124 -2.80 12.91 0.46
C ALA A 124 -2.15 13.36 -0.87
N ASN A 125 -2.06 14.67 -1.12
CA ASN A 125 -1.33 15.22 -2.28
C ASN A 125 0.17 14.94 -2.18
N ALA A 126 0.81 15.23 -1.04
CA ALA A 126 2.23 14.95 -0.83
C ALA A 126 2.54 13.44 -0.91
N LEU A 127 1.66 12.61 -0.33
CA LEU A 127 1.74 11.15 -0.42
C LEU A 127 1.69 10.66 -1.88
N ALA A 128 0.74 11.14 -2.66
CA ALA A 128 0.60 10.76 -4.06
C ALA A 128 1.81 11.22 -4.88
N GLU A 129 2.27 12.46 -4.68
CA GLU A 129 3.42 13.03 -5.38
C GLU A 129 4.69 12.19 -5.15
N ARG A 130 5.04 11.88 -3.87
CA ARG A 130 6.22 11.07 -3.60
C ARG A 130 6.11 9.64 -4.16
N THR A 131 4.91 9.05 -4.09
CA THR A 131 4.71 7.70 -4.61
C THR A 131 4.80 7.68 -6.14
N LEU A 132 4.27 8.69 -6.83
CA LEU A 132 4.38 8.83 -8.29
C LEU A 132 5.83 8.94 -8.75
N ARG A 133 6.76 9.54 -7.97
CA ARG A 133 8.20 9.54 -8.31
C ARG A 133 8.75 8.12 -8.46
N VAL A 134 8.31 7.18 -7.59
CA VAL A 134 8.72 5.77 -7.72
C VAL A 134 8.10 5.12 -8.95
N ILE A 135 6.83 5.44 -9.27
CA ILE A 135 6.20 4.93 -10.49
C ILE A 135 6.91 5.44 -11.74
N ASP A 136 7.30 6.71 -11.77
CA ASP A 136 8.06 7.29 -12.89
C ASP A 136 9.48 6.71 -12.98
N GLU A 137 10.14 6.44 -11.85
CA GLU A 137 11.40 5.67 -11.84
C GLU A 137 11.20 4.29 -12.48
N ILE A 138 10.16 3.56 -12.09
CA ILE A 138 9.87 2.23 -12.65
C ILE A 138 9.62 2.33 -14.17
N LYS A 139 8.79 3.27 -14.61
CA LYS A 139 8.50 3.51 -16.03
C LYS A 139 9.73 3.93 -16.83
N GLY A 140 10.67 4.64 -16.21
CA GLY A 140 11.94 5.02 -16.84
C GLY A 140 12.94 3.87 -16.95
N ARG A 141 12.77 2.78 -16.18
CA ARG A 141 13.67 1.62 -16.15
C ARG A 141 13.12 0.39 -16.87
N TYR A 142 11.80 0.29 -16.99
CA TYR A 142 11.13 -0.90 -17.53
C TYR A 142 10.05 -0.47 -18.55
N ASP A 143 10.27 -0.81 -19.82
CA ASP A 143 9.30 -0.52 -20.89
C ASP A 143 8.14 -1.54 -20.92
N LYS A 144 8.35 -2.71 -20.33
CA LYS A 144 7.40 -3.85 -20.30
C LYS A 144 7.68 -4.75 -19.11
N GLY A 145 6.81 -5.74 -18.92
CA GLY A 145 6.98 -6.77 -17.88
C GLY A 145 6.16 -6.48 -16.63
N ALA A 146 6.32 -7.30 -15.62
CA ALA A 146 5.56 -7.27 -14.37
C ALA A 146 6.46 -6.82 -13.22
N ILE A 147 6.06 -5.77 -12.52
CA ILE A 147 6.81 -5.24 -11.37
C ILE A 147 5.92 -5.34 -10.13
N LEU A 148 6.44 -5.96 -9.07
CA LEU A 148 5.78 -6.00 -7.77
C LEU A 148 6.15 -4.76 -6.94
N VAL A 149 5.14 -4.10 -6.37
CA VAL A 149 5.32 -2.94 -5.47
C VAL A 149 4.65 -3.26 -4.14
N VAL A 150 5.43 -3.51 -3.09
CA VAL A 150 4.91 -3.84 -1.75
C VAL A 150 4.87 -2.57 -0.90
N SER A 151 3.67 -2.19 -0.49
CA SER A 151 3.43 -0.91 0.20
C SER A 151 2.24 -0.99 1.15
N HIS A 152 1.53 0.10 1.35
CA HIS A 152 0.57 0.31 2.43
C HIS A 152 -0.78 0.80 1.92
N LYS A 153 -1.78 0.80 2.82
CA LYS A 153 -3.18 1.09 2.50
C LYS A 153 -3.40 2.48 1.92
N ALA A 154 -2.92 3.52 2.60
CA ALA A 154 -3.15 4.89 2.14
C ALA A 154 -2.30 5.18 0.90
N THR A 155 -1.05 4.72 0.87
CA THR A 155 -0.12 4.89 -0.24
C THR A 155 -0.66 4.27 -1.54
N ILE A 156 -1.11 3.01 -1.48
CA ILE A 156 -1.71 2.33 -2.65
C ILE A 156 -2.96 3.06 -3.12
N ARG A 157 -3.85 3.45 -2.20
CA ARG A 157 -5.08 4.18 -2.56
C ARG A 157 -4.80 5.53 -3.19
N ALA A 158 -3.85 6.30 -2.66
CA ALA A 158 -3.49 7.61 -3.16
C ALA A 158 -2.88 7.51 -4.56
N VAL A 159 -1.93 6.60 -4.79
CA VAL A 159 -1.32 6.43 -6.10
C VAL A 159 -2.32 5.91 -7.15
N LEU A 160 -3.22 5.00 -6.79
CA LEU A 160 -4.29 4.55 -7.69
C LEU A 160 -5.23 5.70 -8.06
N CYS A 161 -5.62 6.54 -7.09
CA CYS A 161 -6.42 7.74 -7.39
C CYS A 161 -5.69 8.68 -8.34
N ALA A 162 -4.43 8.98 -8.07
CA ALA A 162 -3.63 9.88 -8.90
C ALA A 162 -3.45 9.34 -10.34
N LEU A 163 -3.15 8.05 -10.49
CA LEU A 163 -3.01 7.41 -11.80
C LEU A 163 -4.31 7.40 -12.62
N LEU A 164 -5.45 7.30 -11.96
CA LEU A 164 -6.76 7.21 -12.59
C LEU A 164 -7.49 8.56 -12.71
N GLY A 165 -6.87 9.67 -12.32
CA GLY A 165 -7.49 11.00 -12.35
C GLY A 165 -8.63 11.17 -11.36
N ILE A 166 -8.62 10.42 -10.24
CA ILE A 166 -9.61 10.50 -9.18
C ILE A 166 -9.15 11.50 -8.12
N ASP A 167 -10.05 12.39 -7.72
CA ASP A 167 -9.78 13.39 -6.71
C ASP A 167 -9.30 12.76 -5.39
N LEU A 168 -8.15 13.24 -4.91
CA LEU A 168 -7.49 12.77 -3.69
C LEU A 168 -8.25 13.16 -2.40
N CYS A 169 -9.17 14.12 -2.44
CA CYS A 169 -10.00 14.46 -1.28
C CYS A 169 -10.84 13.26 -0.79
N ARG A 170 -11.10 12.29 -1.66
CA ARG A 170 -11.91 11.09 -1.37
C ARG A 170 -11.14 9.77 -1.49
N PHE A 171 -9.80 9.79 -1.60
CA PHE A 171 -8.99 8.59 -1.85
C PHE A 171 -9.26 7.44 -0.87
N ARG A 172 -9.62 7.77 0.38
CA ARG A 172 -9.90 6.79 1.43
C ARG A 172 -11.13 5.91 1.15
N TYR A 173 -12.05 6.41 0.33
CA TYR A 173 -13.37 5.81 0.07
C TYR A 173 -13.55 5.30 -1.36
N ARG A 174 -12.52 5.38 -2.22
CA ARG A 174 -12.63 4.98 -3.63
C ARG A 174 -12.33 3.51 -3.85
N PHE A 175 -11.33 2.98 -3.13
CA PHE A 175 -10.91 1.60 -3.30
C PHE A 175 -10.86 0.88 -1.96
N ALA A 176 -11.34 -0.38 -1.93
CA ALA A 176 -10.97 -1.30 -0.87
C ALA A 176 -9.46 -1.55 -0.95
N CYS A 177 -8.84 -1.80 0.20
CA CYS A 177 -7.44 -2.22 0.25
C CYS A 177 -7.23 -3.00 1.57
N PRO A 178 -7.81 -4.21 1.71
CA PRO A 178 -7.63 -5.07 2.87
C PRO A 178 -6.18 -5.56 2.96
N VAL A 179 -5.77 -6.09 4.12
CA VAL A 179 -4.40 -6.62 4.31
C VAL A 179 -4.07 -7.69 3.27
N ALA A 180 -2.84 -7.69 2.79
CA ALA A 180 -2.33 -8.58 1.74
C ALA A 180 -3.17 -8.60 0.44
N SER A 181 -3.93 -7.52 0.16
CA SER A 181 -4.63 -7.39 -1.12
C SER A 181 -3.71 -6.91 -2.23
N LEU A 182 -4.02 -7.35 -3.46
CA LEU A 182 -3.32 -7.03 -4.69
C LEU A 182 -4.20 -6.15 -5.58
N SER A 183 -3.62 -5.08 -6.14
CA SER A 183 -4.23 -4.30 -7.22
C SER A 183 -3.29 -4.28 -8.42
N VAL A 184 -3.82 -4.40 -9.63
CA VAL A 184 -3.02 -4.57 -10.84
C VAL A 184 -3.37 -3.49 -11.85
N ILE A 185 -2.35 -2.72 -12.27
CA ILE A 185 -2.45 -1.63 -13.24
C ILE A 185 -1.48 -1.88 -14.38
N GLU A 186 -2.00 -1.89 -15.60
CA GLU A 186 -1.21 -1.95 -16.83
C GLU A 186 -1.06 -0.56 -17.44
N PHE A 187 0.14 -0.20 -17.87
CA PHE A 187 0.41 1.04 -18.59
C PHE A 187 0.43 0.78 -20.09
N GLY A 188 -0.67 1.09 -20.76
CA GLY A 188 -0.82 1.02 -22.19
C GLY A 188 -0.72 2.39 -22.87
N ARG A 189 -0.87 2.43 -24.19
CA ARG A 189 -0.82 3.67 -25.01
C ARG A 189 -1.88 4.72 -24.63
N HIS A 190 -2.97 4.31 -23.99
CA HIS A 190 -4.07 5.17 -23.57
C HIS A 190 -4.02 5.56 -22.09
N GLY A 191 -2.94 5.24 -21.40
CA GLY A 191 -2.76 5.46 -19.95
C GLY A 191 -2.97 4.19 -19.14
N PRO A 192 -3.15 4.35 -17.82
CA PRO A 192 -3.29 3.23 -16.88
C PRO A 192 -4.65 2.52 -17.05
N LEU A 193 -4.60 1.18 -17.13
CA LEU A 193 -5.74 0.27 -17.19
C LEU A 193 -5.77 -0.61 -15.96
N VAL A 194 -6.90 -0.65 -15.26
CA VAL A 194 -7.09 -1.49 -14.07
C VAL A 194 -7.49 -2.90 -14.47
N HIS A 195 -6.71 -3.91 -14.08
CA HIS A 195 -7.03 -5.32 -14.26
C HIS A 195 -7.64 -5.96 -13.01
N ALA A 196 -7.20 -5.51 -11.82
CA ALA A 196 -7.73 -6.00 -10.56
C ALA A 196 -7.65 -4.92 -9.48
N LEU A 197 -8.61 -4.93 -8.56
CA LEU A 197 -8.62 -4.09 -7.36
C LEU A 197 -8.90 -4.93 -6.13
N ALA A 198 -8.04 -4.77 -5.11
CA ALA A 198 -8.19 -5.42 -3.81
C ALA A 198 -8.38 -6.95 -3.87
N ASP A 199 -7.81 -7.59 -4.89
CA ASP A 199 -7.89 -9.05 -5.05
C ASP A 199 -7.13 -9.76 -3.92
N ARG A 200 -7.73 -10.82 -3.39
CA ARG A 200 -7.19 -11.70 -2.35
C ARG A 200 -7.34 -13.18 -2.72
N SER A 201 -7.51 -13.49 -4.01
CA SER A 201 -7.74 -14.85 -4.48
C SER A 201 -6.57 -15.80 -4.18
N HIS A 202 -5.35 -15.24 -4.06
CA HIS A 202 -4.14 -15.95 -3.66
C HIS A 202 -4.13 -16.40 -2.18
N LEU A 203 -5.01 -15.87 -1.35
CA LEU A 203 -5.14 -16.25 0.05
C LEU A 203 -6.14 -17.40 0.22
N SER A 204 -5.87 -18.28 1.18
CA SER A 204 -6.81 -19.28 1.65
C SER A 204 -8.12 -18.63 2.14
N ARG A 205 -9.20 -19.42 2.18
CA ARG A 205 -10.50 -18.93 2.67
C ARG A 205 -10.38 -18.35 4.09
N GLN A 206 -9.61 -18.98 4.96
CA GLN A 206 -9.39 -18.52 6.33
C GLN A 206 -8.71 -17.14 6.34
N MET A 207 -7.63 -16.95 5.59
CA MET A 207 -6.90 -15.69 5.55
C MET A 207 -7.71 -14.55 4.91
N ARG A 208 -8.63 -14.86 3.98
CA ARG A 208 -9.52 -13.86 3.39
C ARG A 208 -10.56 -13.30 4.34
N MET A 209 -10.88 -14.00 5.43
CA MET A 209 -11.83 -13.53 6.46
C MET A 209 -11.19 -12.58 7.47
N ILE A 210 -9.87 -12.42 7.47
CA ILE A 210 -9.11 -11.56 8.37
C ILE A 210 -8.92 -10.17 7.73
N GLU A 211 -9.18 -9.10 8.50
CA GLU A 211 -8.92 -7.69 8.11
C GLU A 211 -7.68 -7.11 8.82
#